data_28c3278add0ea436e0a0b0dc05852d0d
#
_entry.id   28c3278add0ea436e0a0b0dc05852d0d
#
_cell.length_a   1.000
_cell.length_b   1.000
_cell.length_c   1.000
_cell.angle_alpha   90.00
_cell.angle_beta   90.00
_cell.angle_gamma   90.00
#
_symmetry.space_group_name_H-M   'P 1'
#
loop_
_entity.id
_entity.type
_entity.pdbx_description
1 polymer ?
#
loop_
_entity_poly.entity_id
_entity_poly.type
_entity_poly.pdbx_seq_one_letter_code
_entity_poly.pdbx_strand_id
1 'polypeptide(L)'
;MTDGAESPVAARVRAESRAWIEANWDPDLSLVEWRIRLADSGWACPSWPSRWCGRGLPASAADVVAEELSRAGAVGVPDGVGMRLAAPTLLEHGSDDLHSRLLRPTVTGEITWCQLFSEPGAGSDLAGLTTRAVRDGGEWVVNGQKVWNTSATHADYGLLVARTDWEVPKHRGITYFVIPMDQPGVEVRPLRQMNGHASFNEVFFDDARIPEANRVGEVGQGWAVALATLAHERRYAGMGPAAPSGAAGRATREAGAERAVVYEPYQWYPQRAGRVDLVVERATATGANRDPVVRQEIAQLLALARSAGWTAQRARAARSLGRPPGPEGSLGKLAASQVARAASRVHTLIAGASGMLDGPESPEDGTIAEIFVSVPAVSIAGGTDEIQHNIVGERVLGLPREPDPSHQLPFRDVAKNPSAWRDRPSGDKG
;
A
#
# COMPACT_ATOMS: atom_id res chain seq x y z
N MET A 1 5.38 5.18 34.38
CA MET A 1 3.94 5.31 34.14
C MET A 1 3.57 6.72 34.56
N THR A 2 3.60 7.65 33.63
CA THR A 2 3.03 8.98 33.81
C THR A 2 1.63 8.90 33.19
N ASP A 3 0.62 9.04 34.03
CA ASP A 3 -0.77 9.27 33.65
C ASP A 3 -0.76 10.49 32.72
N GLY A 4 -0.79 10.23 31.40
CA GLY A 4 -0.87 11.27 30.39
C GLY A 4 -2.30 11.77 30.34
N ALA A 5 -2.60 12.84 31.05
CA ALA A 5 -3.89 13.52 30.94
C ALA A 5 -4.19 13.79 29.45
N GLU A 6 -5.36 13.39 28.99
CA GLU A 6 -5.85 13.64 27.63
C GLU A 6 -5.79 15.14 27.34
N SER A 7 -5.30 15.53 26.15
CA SER A 7 -5.24 16.96 25.81
C SER A 7 -6.64 17.58 25.76
N PRO A 8 -6.81 18.87 26.16
CA PRO A 8 -8.11 19.52 26.10
C PRO A 8 -8.80 19.46 24.72
N VAL A 9 -7.99 19.44 23.64
CA VAL A 9 -8.52 19.29 22.28
C VAL A 9 -9.04 17.88 22.06
N ALA A 10 -8.30 16.83 22.48
CA ALA A 10 -8.74 15.45 22.34
C ALA A 10 -10.02 15.18 23.15
N ALA A 11 -10.08 15.67 24.40
CA ALA A 11 -11.26 15.54 25.25
C ALA A 11 -12.52 16.19 24.62
N ARG A 12 -12.37 17.39 24.03
CA ARG A 12 -13.44 18.06 23.31
C ARG A 12 -13.88 17.26 22.08
N VAL A 13 -12.94 16.84 21.22
CA VAL A 13 -13.22 16.03 20.04
C VAL A 13 -13.95 14.74 20.42
N ARG A 14 -13.51 14.08 21.48
CA ARG A 14 -14.15 12.89 22.02
C ARG A 14 -15.60 13.14 22.43
N ALA A 15 -15.85 14.18 23.19
CA ALA A 15 -17.20 14.52 23.66
C ALA A 15 -18.13 14.85 22.50
N GLU A 16 -17.69 15.70 21.58
CA GLU A 16 -18.49 16.13 20.42
C GLU A 16 -18.77 14.97 19.44
N SER A 17 -17.74 14.17 19.10
CA SER A 17 -17.90 13.02 18.20
C SER A 17 -18.79 11.95 18.81
N ARG A 18 -18.60 11.65 20.09
CA ARG A 18 -19.45 10.70 20.84
C ARG A 18 -20.91 11.11 20.78
N ALA A 19 -21.22 12.34 21.17
CA ALA A 19 -22.60 12.86 21.19
C ALA A 19 -23.24 12.79 19.78
N TRP A 20 -22.46 13.12 18.74
CA TRP A 20 -22.93 13.06 17.37
C TRP A 20 -23.18 11.59 16.93
N ILE A 21 -22.26 10.69 17.22
CA ILE A 21 -22.39 9.26 16.87
C ILE A 21 -23.61 8.66 17.57
N GLU A 22 -23.78 8.89 18.87
CA GLU A 22 -24.93 8.39 19.65
C GLU A 22 -26.28 8.89 19.13
N ALA A 23 -26.33 10.12 18.58
CA ALA A 23 -27.53 10.69 18.00
C ALA A 23 -27.83 10.26 16.55
N ASN A 24 -26.85 9.77 15.80
CA ASN A 24 -26.98 9.56 14.37
C ASN A 24 -26.69 8.12 13.90
N TRP A 25 -25.99 7.32 14.70
CA TRP A 25 -25.70 5.92 14.37
C TRP A 25 -26.94 5.04 14.56
N ASP A 26 -27.29 4.36 13.50
CA ASP A 26 -28.31 3.34 13.49
C ASP A 26 -27.79 2.15 12.66
N PRO A 27 -27.58 0.97 13.25
CA PRO A 27 -27.03 -0.20 12.56
C PRO A 27 -27.94 -0.75 11.47
N ASP A 28 -29.22 -0.38 11.43
CA ASP A 28 -30.19 -0.83 10.42
C ASP A 28 -30.25 0.08 9.18
N LEU A 29 -29.57 1.21 9.19
CA LEU A 29 -29.32 2.00 7.96
C LEU A 29 -28.54 1.17 6.93
N SER A 30 -28.68 1.54 5.65
CA SER A 30 -27.70 1.08 4.66
C SER A 30 -26.33 1.69 4.94
N LEU A 31 -25.27 0.98 4.55
CA LEU A 31 -23.89 1.47 4.70
C LEU A 31 -23.69 2.82 4.01
N VAL A 32 -24.26 2.99 2.82
CA VAL A 32 -24.17 4.22 2.04
C VAL A 32 -24.88 5.38 2.76
N GLU A 33 -26.10 5.19 3.26
CA GLU A 33 -26.81 6.22 4.03
C GLU A 33 -26.06 6.64 5.29
N TRP A 34 -25.50 5.68 6.02
CA TRP A 34 -24.67 5.97 7.18
C TRP A 34 -23.43 6.79 6.80
N ARG A 35 -22.69 6.35 5.79
CA ARG A 35 -21.47 7.05 5.34
C ARG A 35 -21.73 8.43 4.78
N ILE A 36 -22.86 8.63 4.13
CA ILE A 36 -23.31 9.97 3.71
C ILE A 36 -23.47 10.89 4.92
N ARG A 37 -24.18 10.43 5.98
CA ARG A 37 -24.31 11.21 7.20
C ARG A 37 -22.96 11.50 7.85
N LEU A 38 -22.10 10.49 7.93
CA LEU A 38 -20.76 10.61 8.49
C LEU A 38 -19.88 11.60 7.71
N ALA A 39 -19.92 11.56 6.37
CA ALA A 39 -19.20 12.49 5.51
C ALA A 39 -19.72 13.93 5.64
N ASP A 40 -21.04 14.11 5.62
CA ASP A 40 -21.67 15.43 5.69
C ASP A 40 -21.48 16.10 7.07
N SER A 41 -21.29 15.31 8.13
CA SER A 41 -20.94 15.82 9.47
C SER A 41 -19.50 16.30 9.60
N GLY A 42 -18.63 15.85 8.71
CA GLY A 42 -17.18 16.05 8.77
C GLY A 42 -16.46 15.13 9.76
N TRP A 43 -17.15 14.24 10.47
CA TRP A 43 -16.54 13.24 11.36
C TRP A 43 -15.94 12.05 10.61
N ALA A 44 -16.26 11.88 9.32
CA ALA A 44 -15.61 10.90 8.46
C ALA A 44 -14.09 11.10 8.38
N CYS A 45 -13.67 12.35 8.19
CA CYS A 45 -12.29 12.74 7.99
C CYS A 45 -11.95 13.99 8.79
N PRO A 46 -11.97 13.97 10.14
CA PRO A 46 -11.99 15.17 10.98
C PRO A 46 -10.82 16.13 10.77
N SER A 47 -9.68 15.64 10.28
CA SER A 47 -8.49 16.45 10.00
C SER A 47 -8.49 17.10 8.60
N TRP A 48 -9.42 16.73 7.72
CA TRP A 48 -9.49 17.33 6.39
C TRP A 48 -10.14 18.73 6.46
N PRO A 49 -9.94 19.56 5.42
CA PRO A 49 -10.65 20.84 5.31
C PRO A 49 -12.16 20.67 5.41
N SER A 50 -12.85 21.62 6.05
CA SER A 50 -14.30 21.53 6.27
C SER A 50 -15.12 21.49 4.97
N ARG A 51 -14.60 22.07 3.89
CA ARG A 51 -15.21 21.99 2.56
C ARG A 51 -15.13 20.60 1.91
N TRP A 52 -14.28 19.69 2.46
CA TRP A 52 -14.00 18.37 1.91
C TRP A 52 -14.23 17.25 2.93
N CYS A 53 -15.46 17.10 3.41
CA CYS A 53 -15.87 16.05 4.37
C CYS A 53 -15.09 16.04 5.70
N GLY A 54 -14.47 17.18 6.09
CA GLY A 54 -13.67 17.30 7.29
C GLY A 54 -14.15 18.41 8.23
N ARG A 55 -13.36 18.68 9.26
CA ARG A 55 -13.62 19.71 10.28
C ARG A 55 -12.40 20.62 10.52
N GLY A 56 -11.31 20.42 9.79
CA GLY A 56 -10.06 21.18 9.95
C GLY A 56 -9.38 20.97 11.29
N LEU A 57 -9.60 19.83 11.94
CA LEU A 57 -9.04 19.49 13.24
C LEU A 57 -7.59 18.96 13.11
N PRO A 58 -6.80 18.95 14.19
CA PRO A 58 -5.48 18.33 14.17
C PRO A 58 -5.53 16.86 13.76
N ALA A 59 -4.45 16.34 13.16
CA ALA A 59 -4.37 14.95 12.68
C ALA A 59 -4.70 13.91 13.78
N SER A 60 -4.36 14.19 15.02
CA SER A 60 -4.68 13.34 16.18
C SER A 60 -6.19 13.18 16.44
N ALA A 61 -7.02 14.05 15.90
CA ALA A 61 -8.48 13.94 16.04
C ALA A 61 -9.03 12.70 15.31
N ALA A 62 -8.35 12.22 14.26
CA ALA A 62 -8.77 11.03 13.53
C ALA A 62 -8.76 9.78 14.42
N ASP A 63 -7.71 9.61 15.22
CA ASP A 63 -7.59 8.46 16.14
C ASP A 63 -8.69 8.50 17.21
N VAL A 64 -8.96 9.69 17.78
CA VAL A 64 -10.02 9.90 18.79
C VAL A 64 -11.40 9.54 18.24
N VAL A 65 -11.71 10.01 17.02
CA VAL A 65 -13.00 9.70 16.38
C VAL A 65 -13.11 8.21 16.01
N ALA A 66 -12.02 7.59 15.56
CA ALA A 66 -11.99 6.15 15.29
C ALA A 66 -12.26 5.31 16.55
N GLU A 67 -11.71 5.73 17.71
CA GLU A 67 -12.01 5.10 19.01
C GLU A 67 -13.49 5.22 19.37
N GLU A 68 -14.11 6.39 19.17
CA GLU A 68 -15.52 6.60 19.48
C GLU A 68 -16.47 5.84 18.55
N LEU A 69 -16.14 5.76 17.24
CA LEU A 69 -16.86 4.91 16.29
C LEU A 69 -16.78 3.44 16.73
N SER A 70 -15.57 2.96 17.06
CA SER A 70 -15.36 1.59 17.53
C SER A 70 -16.13 1.29 18.83
N ARG A 71 -16.13 2.23 19.79
CA ARG A 71 -16.87 2.12 21.04
C ARG A 71 -18.38 1.98 20.82
N ALA A 72 -18.91 2.74 19.86
CA ALA A 72 -20.32 2.69 19.50
C ALA A 72 -20.70 1.48 18.62
N GLY A 73 -19.72 0.69 18.17
CA GLY A 73 -19.92 -0.34 17.15
C GLY A 73 -20.29 0.22 15.78
N ALA A 74 -20.00 1.50 15.54
CA ALA A 74 -20.33 2.18 14.30
C ALA A 74 -19.27 1.90 13.23
N VAL A 75 -19.72 1.73 11.99
CA VAL A 75 -18.85 1.53 10.83
C VAL A 75 -18.18 2.85 10.46
N GLY A 76 -16.88 2.82 10.14
CA GLY A 76 -16.14 3.98 9.65
C GLY A 76 -16.20 4.14 8.12
N VAL A 77 -15.28 4.95 7.61
CA VAL A 77 -15.05 5.15 6.18
C VAL A 77 -14.58 3.85 5.51
N PRO A 78 -14.68 3.73 4.17
CA PRO A 78 -14.13 2.59 3.42
C PRO A 78 -12.65 2.40 3.71
N ASP A 79 -12.20 1.16 3.60
CA ASP A 79 -10.76 0.85 3.58
C ASP A 79 -10.27 0.69 2.13
N GLY A 80 -8.94 0.60 1.95
CA GLY A 80 -8.33 0.34 0.65
C GLY A 80 -7.67 1.56 0.00
N VAL A 81 -7.39 1.43 -1.29
CA VAL A 81 -6.59 2.40 -2.08
C VAL A 81 -7.23 3.80 -2.07
N GLY A 82 -8.55 3.90 -2.09
CA GLY A 82 -9.27 5.18 -2.10
C GLY A 82 -8.89 6.07 -0.92
N MET A 83 -9.13 5.58 0.29
CA MET A 83 -8.87 6.36 1.52
C MET A 83 -7.40 6.41 1.90
N ARG A 84 -6.62 5.37 1.57
CA ARG A 84 -5.21 5.30 1.97
C ARG A 84 -4.27 6.03 1.03
N LEU A 85 -4.58 6.10 -0.26
CA LEU A 85 -3.69 6.66 -1.29
C LEU A 85 -4.36 7.76 -2.11
N ALA A 86 -5.53 7.50 -2.70
CA ALA A 86 -6.16 8.43 -3.64
C ALA A 86 -6.56 9.73 -2.96
N ALA A 87 -7.36 9.66 -1.91
CA ALA A 87 -7.87 10.86 -1.25
C ALA A 87 -6.76 11.76 -0.68
N PRO A 88 -5.76 11.26 0.09
CA PRO A 88 -4.69 12.13 0.57
C PRO A 88 -3.81 12.69 -0.56
N THR A 89 -3.57 11.93 -1.64
CA THR A 89 -2.83 12.44 -2.81
C THR A 89 -3.62 13.55 -3.52
N LEU A 90 -4.92 13.37 -3.70
CA LEU A 90 -5.78 14.40 -4.28
C LEU A 90 -5.83 15.65 -3.42
N LEU A 91 -6.02 15.54 -2.10
CA LEU A 91 -6.01 16.67 -1.19
C LEU A 91 -4.73 17.51 -1.25
N GLU A 92 -3.57 16.86 -1.49
CA GLU A 92 -2.28 17.51 -1.54
C GLU A 92 -1.97 18.12 -2.91
N HIS A 93 -2.40 17.46 -4.00
CA HIS A 93 -1.98 17.80 -5.37
C HIS A 93 -3.12 17.97 -6.37
N GLY A 94 -4.35 17.65 -6.01
CA GLY A 94 -5.52 17.74 -6.89
C GLY A 94 -6.03 19.18 -7.03
N SER A 95 -6.78 19.42 -8.10
CA SER A 95 -7.53 20.67 -8.28
C SER A 95 -8.81 20.67 -7.46
N ASP A 96 -9.41 21.84 -7.23
CA ASP A 96 -10.72 21.97 -6.58
C ASP A 96 -11.82 21.21 -7.34
N ASP A 97 -11.71 21.08 -8.66
CA ASP A 97 -12.61 20.25 -9.48
C ASP A 97 -12.47 18.76 -9.14
N LEU A 98 -11.24 18.24 -9.08
CA LEU A 98 -11.00 16.85 -8.66
C LEU A 98 -11.49 16.60 -7.23
N HIS A 99 -11.27 17.54 -6.32
CA HIS A 99 -11.75 17.41 -4.94
C HIS A 99 -13.27 17.31 -4.89
N SER A 100 -13.98 18.19 -5.61
CA SER A 100 -15.45 18.25 -5.60
C SER A 100 -16.09 16.99 -6.20
N ARG A 101 -15.46 16.41 -7.24
CA ARG A 101 -15.99 15.23 -7.92
C ARG A 101 -15.65 13.91 -7.21
N LEU A 102 -14.48 13.82 -6.58
CA LEU A 102 -13.93 12.51 -6.20
C LEU A 102 -13.81 12.28 -4.69
N LEU A 103 -13.62 13.34 -3.85
CA LEU A 103 -13.36 13.11 -2.42
C LEU A 103 -14.58 12.56 -1.70
N ARG A 104 -15.75 13.19 -1.87
CA ARG A 104 -16.96 12.72 -1.18
C ARG A 104 -17.37 11.30 -1.60
N PRO A 105 -17.45 10.94 -2.90
CA PRO A 105 -17.74 9.58 -3.31
C PRO A 105 -16.71 8.55 -2.82
N THR A 106 -15.43 8.95 -2.66
CA THR A 106 -14.40 8.09 -2.06
C THR A 106 -14.68 7.85 -0.57
N VAL A 107 -15.05 8.90 0.18
CA VAL A 107 -15.35 8.80 1.62
C VAL A 107 -16.61 7.98 1.89
N THR A 108 -17.61 8.06 1.03
CA THR A 108 -18.87 7.30 1.14
C THR A 108 -18.74 5.85 0.64
N GLY A 109 -17.70 5.55 -0.17
CA GLY A 109 -17.50 4.24 -0.78
C GLY A 109 -18.28 4.04 -2.06
N GLU A 110 -18.82 5.11 -2.66
CA GLU A 110 -19.51 5.07 -3.96
C GLU A 110 -18.56 4.83 -5.13
N ILE A 111 -17.27 5.17 -4.97
CA ILE A 111 -16.21 4.90 -5.94
C ILE A 111 -15.04 4.18 -5.30
N THR A 112 -14.46 3.28 -6.08
CA THR A 112 -13.33 2.43 -5.71
C THR A 112 -12.10 2.75 -6.55
N TRP A 113 -10.91 2.38 -6.05
CA TRP A 113 -9.65 2.82 -6.63
C TRP A 113 -8.64 1.69 -6.75
N CYS A 114 -7.79 1.76 -7.78
CA CYS A 114 -6.57 0.99 -7.88
C CYS A 114 -5.34 1.89 -8.12
N GLN A 115 -4.14 1.31 -7.92
CA GLN A 115 -2.87 1.98 -8.17
C GLN A 115 -2.24 1.41 -9.44
N LEU A 116 -1.88 2.29 -10.40
CA LEU A 116 -1.37 1.95 -11.73
C LEU A 116 0.05 2.53 -11.92
N PHE A 117 1.01 1.98 -11.16
CA PHE A 117 2.37 2.51 -11.12
C PHE A 117 3.35 1.62 -11.87
N SER A 118 3.60 0.42 -11.36
CA SER A 118 4.62 -0.50 -11.88
C SER A 118 4.30 -0.99 -13.29
N GLU A 119 5.35 -1.24 -14.06
CA GLU A 119 5.31 -1.88 -15.37
C GLU A 119 6.20 -3.13 -15.37
N PRO A 120 6.06 -4.06 -16.33
CA PRO A 120 6.96 -5.21 -16.44
C PRO A 120 8.45 -4.83 -16.45
N GLY A 121 8.79 -3.67 -17.03
CA GLY A 121 10.16 -3.14 -17.10
C GLY A 121 10.50 -2.03 -16.10
N ALA A 122 9.56 -1.62 -15.22
CA ALA A 122 9.74 -0.49 -14.31
C ALA A 122 9.08 -0.76 -12.95
N GLY A 123 9.83 -1.41 -12.06
CA GLY A 123 9.44 -1.65 -10.66
C GLY A 123 10.28 -0.80 -9.72
N SER A 124 11.50 -1.25 -9.34
CA SER A 124 12.41 -0.48 -8.48
C SER A 124 12.85 0.84 -9.12
N ASP A 125 13.12 0.85 -10.42
CA ASP A 125 13.27 2.07 -11.21
C ASP A 125 11.92 2.50 -11.80
N LEU A 126 10.99 2.89 -10.94
CA LEU A 126 9.65 3.34 -11.35
C LEU A 126 9.73 4.51 -12.34
N ALA A 127 10.71 5.39 -12.20
CA ALA A 127 10.90 6.50 -13.13
C ALA A 127 11.29 6.05 -14.54
N GLY A 128 11.66 4.79 -14.73
CA GLY A 128 11.88 4.14 -16.03
C GLY A 128 10.61 3.75 -16.79
N LEU A 129 9.43 4.07 -16.28
CA LEU A 129 8.13 3.75 -16.88
C LEU A 129 8.00 4.25 -18.31
N THR A 130 7.25 3.49 -19.13
CA THR A 130 7.08 3.73 -20.56
C THR A 130 5.63 3.85 -21.02
N THR A 131 4.66 3.58 -20.16
CA THR A 131 3.25 3.92 -20.44
C THR A 131 3.19 5.36 -20.87
N ARG A 132 2.71 5.59 -22.11
CA ARG A 132 2.75 6.89 -22.78
C ARG A 132 1.40 7.57 -22.65
N ALA A 133 1.41 8.88 -22.38
CA ALA A 133 0.23 9.73 -22.50
C ALA A 133 0.53 10.89 -23.46
N VAL A 134 -0.29 11.06 -24.48
CA VAL A 134 -0.17 12.11 -25.50
C VAL A 134 -1.39 12.98 -25.48
N ARG A 135 -1.18 14.28 -25.48
CA ARG A 135 -2.30 15.24 -25.49
C ARG A 135 -3.01 15.24 -26.84
N ASP A 136 -4.33 15.14 -26.81
CA ASP A 136 -5.22 15.18 -27.95
C ASP A 136 -6.41 16.11 -27.62
N GLY A 137 -6.31 17.38 -28.02
CA GLY A 137 -7.29 18.38 -27.68
C GLY A 137 -7.39 18.62 -26.17
N GLY A 138 -8.57 18.35 -25.59
CA GLY A 138 -8.87 18.48 -24.15
C GLY A 138 -8.64 17.20 -23.37
N GLU A 139 -8.04 16.18 -23.95
CA GLU A 139 -7.84 14.86 -23.35
C GLU A 139 -6.40 14.36 -23.55
N TRP A 140 -6.08 13.27 -22.88
CA TRP A 140 -4.85 12.50 -23.04
C TRP A 140 -5.16 11.10 -23.55
N VAL A 141 -4.44 10.65 -24.56
CA VAL A 141 -4.51 9.30 -25.11
C VAL A 141 -3.39 8.47 -24.48
N VAL A 142 -3.76 7.37 -23.83
CA VAL A 142 -2.84 6.53 -23.07
C VAL A 142 -2.65 5.19 -23.74
N ASN A 143 -1.39 4.80 -23.89
CA ASN A 143 -0.97 3.50 -24.39
C ASN A 143 0.12 2.90 -23.53
N GLY A 144 0.00 1.61 -23.17
CA GLY A 144 0.99 0.92 -22.34
C GLY A 144 0.41 -0.20 -21.50
N GLN A 145 1.18 -0.59 -20.49
CA GLN A 145 0.81 -1.70 -19.61
C GLN A 145 1.24 -1.39 -18.18
N LYS A 146 0.37 -1.69 -17.22
CA LYS A 146 0.69 -1.68 -15.79
C LYS A 146 0.55 -3.09 -15.22
N VAL A 147 1.30 -3.38 -14.16
CA VAL A 147 1.34 -4.71 -13.53
C VAL A 147 1.38 -4.61 -12.01
N TRP A 148 0.99 -5.68 -11.33
CA TRP A 148 0.88 -5.77 -9.88
C TRP A 148 -0.21 -4.88 -9.28
N ASN A 149 -1.28 -4.67 -10.04
CA ASN A 149 -2.37 -3.79 -9.67
C ASN A 149 -3.41 -4.55 -8.83
N THR A 150 -3.41 -4.32 -7.52
CA THR A 150 -4.42 -4.89 -6.62
C THR A 150 -5.78 -4.26 -6.88
N SER A 151 -6.85 -5.07 -6.88
CA SER A 151 -8.25 -4.63 -7.00
C SER A 151 -8.60 -3.89 -8.30
N ALA A 152 -7.75 -3.94 -9.34
CA ALA A 152 -8.02 -3.23 -10.59
C ALA A 152 -9.30 -3.73 -11.30
N THR A 153 -9.69 -5.00 -11.09
CA THR A 153 -10.93 -5.59 -11.65
C THR A 153 -12.22 -4.96 -11.11
N HIS A 154 -12.16 -4.28 -9.98
CA HIS A 154 -13.31 -3.70 -9.29
C HIS A 154 -13.19 -2.18 -9.11
N ALA A 155 -12.13 -1.57 -9.66
CA ALA A 155 -11.87 -0.16 -9.49
C ALA A 155 -12.62 0.68 -10.51
N ASP A 156 -13.29 1.74 -10.05
CA ASP A 156 -13.89 2.77 -10.90
C ASP A 156 -12.83 3.72 -11.45
N TYR A 157 -11.79 3.98 -10.65
CA TYR A 157 -10.69 4.88 -11.01
C TYR A 157 -9.32 4.29 -10.69
N GLY A 158 -8.33 4.64 -11.51
CA GLY A 158 -6.91 4.32 -11.29
C GLY A 158 -6.06 5.55 -11.05
N LEU A 159 -5.12 5.44 -10.10
CA LEU A 159 -4.05 6.42 -9.91
C LEU A 159 -2.92 6.08 -10.87
N LEU A 160 -2.83 6.79 -11.99
CA LEU A 160 -1.93 6.46 -13.09
C LEU A 160 -0.73 7.41 -13.15
N VAL A 161 0.47 6.84 -13.24
CA VAL A 161 1.68 7.56 -13.68
C VAL A 161 2.00 7.18 -15.11
N ALA A 162 2.16 8.18 -15.98
CA ALA A 162 2.46 7.97 -17.39
C ALA A 162 3.51 8.98 -17.89
N ARG A 163 4.23 8.61 -18.95
CA ARG A 163 5.23 9.47 -19.58
C ARG A 163 4.58 10.37 -20.61
N THR A 164 4.75 11.67 -20.43
CA THR A 164 4.26 12.71 -21.32
C THR A 164 5.38 13.40 -22.11
N ASP A 165 6.63 13.31 -21.62
CA ASP A 165 7.79 13.91 -22.29
C ASP A 165 8.98 12.93 -22.26
N TRP A 166 9.56 12.70 -23.43
CA TRP A 166 10.70 11.81 -23.68
C TRP A 166 12.02 12.57 -23.85
N GLU A 167 11.93 13.88 -24.01
CA GLU A 167 13.05 14.77 -24.35
C GLU A 167 13.76 15.33 -23.11
N VAL A 168 13.22 15.04 -21.92
CA VAL A 168 13.74 15.48 -20.62
C VAL A 168 14.23 14.29 -19.78
N PRO A 169 15.02 14.53 -18.73
CA PRO A 169 15.42 13.48 -17.79
C PRO A 169 14.24 12.69 -17.23
N LYS A 170 14.44 11.40 -16.98
CA LYS A 170 13.37 10.41 -16.71
C LYS A 170 12.32 10.86 -15.68
N HIS A 171 12.72 11.54 -14.61
CA HIS A 171 11.82 11.99 -13.56
C HIS A 171 10.95 13.20 -13.96
N ARG A 172 11.42 14.02 -14.92
CA ARG A 172 10.74 15.25 -15.35
C ARG A 172 9.71 15.01 -16.45
N GLY A 173 9.75 13.85 -17.09
CA GLY A 173 8.84 13.49 -18.19
C GLY A 173 7.59 12.73 -17.76
N ILE A 174 7.31 12.65 -16.45
CA ILE A 174 6.19 11.89 -15.89
C ILE A 174 5.09 12.84 -15.47
N THR A 175 3.85 12.50 -15.80
CA THR A 175 2.63 13.19 -15.35
C THR A 175 1.73 12.20 -14.61
N TYR A 176 0.95 12.69 -13.66
CA TYR A 176 0.05 11.92 -12.82
C TYR A 176 -1.40 12.17 -13.22
N PHE A 177 -2.21 11.12 -13.26
CA PHE A 177 -3.60 11.18 -13.72
C PHE A 177 -4.52 10.34 -12.83
N VAL A 178 -5.79 10.70 -12.84
CA VAL A 178 -6.91 9.86 -12.44
C VAL A 178 -7.56 9.32 -13.71
N ILE A 179 -7.43 8.03 -13.98
CA ILE A 179 -8.02 7.37 -15.15
C ILE A 179 -9.31 6.67 -14.78
N PRO A 180 -10.44 6.90 -15.47
CA PRO A 180 -11.62 6.04 -15.38
C PRO A 180 -11.25 4.63 -15.85
N MET A 181 -11.64 3.59 -15.11
CA MET A 181 -11.29 2.21 -15.46
C MET A 181 -12.32 1.57 -16.39
N ASP A 182 -13.60 1.97 -16.28
CA ASP A 182 -14.67 1.51 -17.15
C ASP A 182 -14.77 2.40 -18.40
N GLN A 183 -13.94 2.06 -19.41
CA GLN A 183 -13.94 2.76 -20.71
C GLN A 183 -13.34 1.87 -21.80
N PRO A 184 -13.61 2.14 -23.09
CA PRO A 184 -12.89 1.55 -24.20
C PRO A 184 -11.39 1.80 -24.10
N GLY A 185 -10.59 0.78 -24.45
CA GLY A 185 -9.12 0.89 -24.40
C GLY A 185 -8.50 0.59 -23.03
N VAL A 186 -9.28 0.25 -22.00
CA VAL A 186 -8.76 -0.28 -20.74
C VAL A 186 -9.15 -1.76 -20.62
N GLU A 187 -8.16 -2.62 -20.52
CA GLU A 187 -8.37 -4.05 -20.30
C GLU A 187 -7.64 -4.50 -19.03
N VAL A 188 -8.36 -5.14 -18.12
CA VAL A 188 -7.82 -5.68 -16.86
C VAL A 188 -7.80 -7.20 -16.94
N ARG A 189 -6.61 -7.80 -16.71
CA ARG A 189 -6.41 -9.26 -16.70
C ARG A 189 -5.86 -9.71 -15.36
N PRO A 190 -6.43 -10.76 -14.73
CA PRO A 190 -5.87 -11.35 -13.53
C PRO A 190 -4.46 -11.90 -13.80
N LEU A 191 -3.53 -11.64 -12.88
CA LEU A 191 -2.16 -12.13 -12.93
C LEU A 191 -2.00 -13.30 -11.93
N ARG A 192 -1.85 -14.52 -12.45
CA ARG A 192 -1.62 -15.70 -11.61
C ARG A 192 -0.18 -15.69 -11.10
N GLN A 193 -0.05 -15.72 -9.79
CA GLN A 193 1.22 -15.70 -9.07
C GLN A 193 1.77 -17.12 -8.88
N MET A 194 3.05 -17.22 -8.49
CA MET A 194 3.76 -18.48 -8.25
C MET A 194 3.12 -19.32 -7.13
N ASN A 195 2.47 -18.68 -6.15
CA ASN A 195 1.73 -19.33 -5.07
C ASN A 195 0.29 -19.75 -5.46
N GLY A 196 -0.07 -19.65 -6.73
CA GLY A 196 -1.39 -20.04 -7.25
C GLY A 196 -2.49 -18.98 -7.14
N HIS A 197 -2.32 -17.95 -6.31
CA HIS A 197 -3.29 -16.85 -6.19
C HIS A 197 -3.26 -15.94 -7.41
N ALA A 198 -4.37 -15.21 -7.64
CA ALA A 198 -4.51 -14.19 -8.68
C ALA A 198 -4.94 -12.84 -8.08
N SER A 199 -4.21 -12.42 -7.04
CA SER A 199 -4.52 -11.22 -6.25
C SER A 199 -4.11 -9.92 -6.91
N PHE A 200 -3.28 -9.99 -7.94
CA PHE A 200 -2.84 -8.86 -8.74
C PHE A 200 -3.38 -8.95 -10.15
N ASN A 201 -3.34 -7.82 -10.84
CA ASN A 201 -3.76 -7.70 -12.22
C ASN A 201 -2.67 -7.08 -13.07
N GLU A 202 -2.76 -7.33 -14.38
CA GLU A 202 -2.19 -6.53 -15.44
C GLU A 202 -3.29 -5.64 -16.00
N VAL A 203 -2.94 -4.39 -16.32
CA VAL A 203 -3.85 -3.43 -16.95
C VAL A 203 -3.20 -2.93 -18.24
N PHE A 204 -3.89 -3.15 -19.35
CA PHE A 204 -3.46 -2.72 -20.68
C PHE A 204 -4.24 -1.48 -21.09
N PHE A 205 -3.53 -0.54 -21.70
CA PHE A 205 -4.09 0.67 -22.27
C PHE A 205 -3.85 0.66 -23.77
N ASP A 206 -4.91 0.76 -24.55
CA ASP A 206 -4.94 0.86 -26.01
C ASP A 206 -5.84 2.03 -26.40
N ASP A 207 -5.24 3.19 -26.64
CA ASP A 207 -5.90 4.47 -26.86
C ASP A 207 -6.92 4.87 -25.77
N ALA A 208 -6.68 4.47 -24.52
CA ALA A 208 -7.52 4.87 -23.39
C ALA A 208 -7.50 6.39 -23.19
N ARG A 209 -8.64 6.99 -22.83
CA ARG A 209 -8.83 8.44 -22.76
C ARG A 209 -8.86 8.96 -21.31
N ILE A 210 -8.16 10.05 -21.07
CA ILE A 210 -8.20 10.75 -19.79
C ILE A 210 -8.51 12.22 -20.05
N PRO A 211 -9.62 12.78 -19.53
CA PRO A 211 -9.89 14.22 -19.59
C PRO A 211 -8.76 15.02 -18.95
N GLU A 212 -8.43 16.20 -19.51
CA GLU A 212 -7.43 17.11 -18.92
C GLU A 212 -7.75 17.46 -17.46
N ALA A 213 -9.03 17.56 -17.11
CA ALA A 213 -9.50 17.82 -15.75
C ALA A 213 -9.11 16.71 -14.74
N ASN A 214 -8.74 15.53 -15.22
CA ASN A 214 -8.30 14.40 -14.40
C ASN A 214 -6.77 14.35 -14.21
N ARG A 215 -6.03 15.36 -14.63
CA ARG A 215 -4.60 15.50 -14.35
C ARG A 215 -4.39 15.95 -12.90
N VAL A 216 -3.49 15.31 -12.20
CA VAL A 216 -3.13 15.65 -10.81
C VAL A 216 -1.77 16.36 -10.79
N GLY A 217 -1.74 17.58 -10.31
CA GLY A 217 -0.56 18.44 -10.36
C GLY A 217 -0.28 18.95 -11.79
N GLU A 218 0.92 19.47 -12.05
CA GLU A 218 1.31 20.01 -13.36
C GLU A 218 1.92 18.93 -14.27
N VAL A 219 1.89 19.16 -15.59
CA VAL A 219 2.56 18.32 -16.57
C VAL A 219 4.06 18.24 -16.25
N GLY A 220 4.62 17.03 -16.22
CA GLY A 220 6.02 16.79 -15.86
C GLY A 220 6.30 16.76 -14.35
N GLN A 221 5.31 17.04 -13.49
CA GLN A 221 5.45 16.98 -12.03
C GLN A 221 4.94 15.67 -11.41
N GLY A 222 4.51 14.73 -12.21
CA GLY A 222 3.92 13.46 -11.76
C GLY A 222 4.85 12.63 -10.87
N TRP A 223 6.16 12.79 -10.98
CA TRP A 223 7.10 12.12 -10.08
C TRP A 223 6.97 12.61 -8.64
N ALA A 224 6.83 13.91 -8.41
CA ALA A 224 6.63 14.45 -7.06
C ALA A 224 5.31 13.96 -6.46
N VAL A 225 4.23 13.93 -7.25
CA VAL A 225 2.93 13.38 -6.84
C VAL A 225 3.04 11.88 -6.51
N ALA A 226 3.73 11.10 -7.33
CA ALA A 226 3.96 9.68 -7.08
C ALA A 226 4.73 9.45 -5.77
N LEU A 227 5.74 10.25 -5.47
CA LEU A 227 6.48 10.17 -4.20
C LEU A 227 5.61 10.49 -2.98
N ALA A 228 4.67 11.44 -3.09
CA ALA A 228 3.68 11.74 -2.05
C ALA A 228 2.76 10.52 -1.84
N THR A 229 2.21 9.95 -2.92
CA THR A 229 1.38 8.72 -2.86
C THR A 229 2.14 7.56 -2.19
N LEU A 230 3.40 7.32 -2.56
CA LEU A 230 4.24 6.30 -1.94
C LEU A 230 4.56 6.61 -0.47
N ALA A 231 4.60 7.88 -0.07
CA ALA A 231 4.75 8.25 1.34
C ALA A 231 3.49 7.93 2.14
N HIS A 232 2.30 8.13 1.56
CA HIS A 232 1.03 7.69 2.15
C HIS A 232 0.99 6.16 2.27
N GLU A 233 1.35 5.41 1.23
CA GLU A 233 1.42 3.94 1.25
C GLU A 233 2.26 3.42 2.44
N ARG A 234 3.45 4.00 2.66
CA ARG A 234 4.32 3.61 3.78
C ARG A 234 3.71 3.85 5.16
N ARG A 235 2.81 4.81 5.32
CA ARG A 235 2.11 5.06 6.59
C ARG A 235 1.14 3.94 6.95
N TYR A 236 0.55 3.31 5.94
CA TYR A 236 -0.44 2.24 6.10
C TYR A 236 0.17 0.83 5.98
N ALA A 237 1.45 0.70 5.62
CA ALA A 237 2.14 -0.58 5.56
C ALA A 237 2.13 -1.26 6.94
N GLY A 238 1.58 -2.46 7.02
CA GLY A 238 1.47 -3.23 8.27
C GLY A 238 0.23 -2.93 9.12
N MET A 239 -0.67 -2.04 8.70
CA MET A 239 -1.99 -1.90 9.31
C MET A 239 -2.91 -2.97 8.72
N GLY A 240 -3.08 -4.05 9.47
CA GLY A 240 -4.10 -5.06 9.16
C GLY A 240 -5.51 -4.51 9.39
N PRO A 241 -6.51 -5.22 8.86
CA PRO A 241 -7.89 -4.83 9.07
C PRO A 241 -8.24 -4.87 10.57
N ALA A 242 -8.74 -3.78 11.14
CA ALA A 242 -9.39 -3.82 12.43
C ALA A 242 -10.64 -4.72 12.32
N ALA A 243 -10.82 -5.68 13.22
CA ALA A 243 -12.02 -6.50 13.22
C ALA A 243 -13.26 -5.59 13.36
N PRO A 244 -14.36 -5.84 12.62
CA PRO A 244 -15.58 -5.11 12.85
C PRO A 244 -16.07 -5.46 14.24
N SER A 245 -15.98 -4.51 15.15
CA SER A 245 -16.59 -4.59 16.49
C SER A 245 -17.94 -3.89 16.42
N GLY A 246 -18.91 -4.48 15.73
CA GLY A 246 -20.17 -3.80 15.53
C GLY A 246 -21.36 -4.57 16.08
N ALA A 247 -22.40 -3.84 16.48
CA ALA A 247 -23.73 -4.40 16.70
C ALA A 247 -24.23 -5.10 15.44
N ALA A 248 -25.00 -6.17 15.60
CA ALA A 248 -25.66 -6.81 14.46
C ALA A 248 -26.61 -5.79 13.79
N GLY A 249 -26.47 -5.57 12.48
CA GLY A 249 -27.32 -4.65 11.72
C GLY A 249 -27.00 -4.67 10.23
N ARG A 250 -27.78 -3.96 9.44
CA ARG A 250 -27.61 -3.89 7.96
C ARG A 250 -26.27 -3.27 7.58
N ALA A 251 -25.95 -2.09 8.14
CA ALA A 251 -24.68 -1.39 7.84
C ALA A 251 -23.45 -2.25 8.16
N THR A 252 -23.46 -2.99 9.26
CA THR A 252 -22.36 -3.87 9.65
C THR A 252 -22.21 -5.06 8.69
N ARG A 253 -23.33 -5.65 8.23
CA ARG A 253 -23.29 -6.74 7.25
C ARG A 253 -22.76 -6.25 5.89
N GLU A 254 -23.25 -5.11 5.41
CA GLU A 254 -22.80 -4.51 4.13
C GLU A 254 -21.31 -4.12 4.21
N ALA A 255 -20.83 -3.54 5.30
CA ALA A 255 -19.41 -3.27 5.53
C ALA A 255 -18.56 -4.55 5.61
N GLY A 256 -19.10 -5.62 6.17
CA GLY A 256 -18.47 -6.94 6.18
C GLY A 256 -18.30 -7.50 4.77
N ALA A 257 -19.30 -7.37 3.91
CA ALA A 257 -19.25 -7.80 2.51
C ALA A 257 -18.26 -6.96 1.68
N GLU A 258 -18.30 -5.63 1.81
CA GLU A 258 -17.32 -4.73 1.18
C GLU A 258 -15.90 -5.10 1.60
N ARG A 259 -15.69 -5.30 2.88
CA ARG A 259 -14.39 -5.67 3.42
C ARG A 259 -13.90 -7.01 2.89
N ALA A 260 -14.77 -8.01 2.74
CA ALA A 260 -14.40 -9.31 2.18
C ALA A 260 -13.82 -9.16 0.77
N VAL A 261 -14.40 -8.29 -0.06
CA VAL A 261 -13.90 -7.97 -1.39
C VAL A 261 -12.55 -7.23 -1.32
N VAL A 262 -12.43 -6.21 -0.47
CA VAL A 262 -11.19 -5.42 -0.33
C VAL A 262 -10.02 -6.28 0.15
N TYR A 263 -10.27 -7.25 1.04
CA TYR A 263 -9.21 -8.08 1.63
C TYR A 263 -9.03 -9.44 0.98
N GLU A 264 -9.88 -9.83 0.04
CA GLU A 264 -9.71 -11.07 -0.74
C GLU A 264 -8.30 -11.17 -1.35
N PRO A 265 -7.72 -10.12 -1.99
CA PRO A 265 -6.39 -10.18 -2.54
C PRO A 265 -5.26 -10.39 -1.51
N TYR A 266 -5.53 -10.19 -0.24
CA TYR A 266 -4.54 -10.23 0.85
C TYR A 266 -4.60 -11.49 1.71
N GLN A 267 -5.44 -12.47 1.36
CA GLN A 267 -5.63 -13.70 2.16
C GLN A 267 -4.34 -14.51 2.36
N TRP A 268 -3.43 -14.49 1.41
CA TRP A 268 -2.14 -15.18 1.46
C TRP A 268 -1.01 -14.36 2.13
N TYR A 269 -1.28 -13.15 2.60
CA TYR A 269 -0.27 -12.29 3.23
C TYR A 269 0.31 -12.85 4.54
N PRO A 270 -0.43 -13.59 5.36
CA PRO A 270 0.17 -14.29 6.49
C PRO A 270 1.28 -15.26 6.08
N GLN A 271 1.09 -16.02 5.00
CA GLN A 271 2.09 -16.93 4.44
C GLN A 271 3.30 -16.16 3.90
N ARG A 272 3.07 -15.08 3.18
CA ARG A 272 4.12 -14.15 2.76
C ARG A 272 4.94 -13.59 3.93
N ALA A 273 4.31 -13.34 5.06
CA ALA A 273 4.97 -12.88 6.28
C ALA A 273 5.70 -14.00 7.05
N GLY A 274 5.61 -15.25 6.60
CA GLY A 274 6.32 -16.40 7.13
C GLY A 274 5.65 -17.10 8.31
N ARG A 275 4.40 -16.76 8.69
CA ARG A 275 3.63 -17.44 9.75
C ARG A 275 4.45 -17.78 11.01
N VAL A 276 5.19 -16.79 11.52
CA VAL A 276 5.99 -16.92 12.76
C VAL A 276 5.15 -17.44 13.93
N ASP A 277 3.86 -17.11 13.94
CA ASP A 277 2.86 -17.55 14.91
C ASP A 277 2.74 -19.08 15.04
N LEU A 278 2.93 -19.82 13.94
CA LEU A 278 2.79 -21.29 13.92
C LEU A 278 4.07 -22.04 14.31
N VAL A 279 5.23 -21.41 14.33
CA VAL A 279 6.54 -22.09 14.40
C VAL A 279 6.69 -22.91 15.67
N VAL A 280 6.37 -22.35 16.84
CA VAL A 280 6.59 -23.01 18.14
C VAL A 280 5.61 -24.18 18.33
N GLU A 281 4.35 -23.98 17.96
CA GLU A 281 3.32 -25.01 18.04
C GLU A 281 3.67 -26.19 17.15
N ARG A 282 4.01 -25.94 15.89
CA ARG A 282 4.41 -27.00 14.94
C ARG A 282 5.66 -27.78 15.40
N ALA A 283 6.69 -27.06 15.85
CA ALA A 283 7.90 -27.71 16.34
C ALA A 283 7.60 -28.62 17.54
N THR A 284 6.64 -28.25 18.38
CA THR A 284 6.21 -29.04 19.53
C THR A 284 5.39 -30.26 19.10
N ALA A 285 4.43 -30.06 18.21
CA ALA A 285 3.53 -31.10 17.70
C ALA A 285 4.30 -32.22 16.95
N THR A 286 5.31 -31.84 16.16
CA THR A 286 6.15 -32.79 15.42
C THR A 286 7.30 -33.38 16.25
N GLY A 287 7.58 -32.84 17.43
CA GLY A 287 8.74 -33.20 18.24
C GLY A 287 10.07 -32.63 17.73
N ALA A 288 10.06 -31.81 16.68
CA ALA A 288 11.25 -31.19 16.10
C ALA A 288 11.96 -30.23 17.08
N ASN A 289 11.25 -29.73 18.08
CA ASN A 289 11.81 -28.95 19.18
C ASN A 289 12.85 -29.70 20.04
N ARG A 290 13.01 -31.01 19.86
CA ARG A 290 14.05 -31.82 20.51
C ARG A 290 15.37 -31.78 19.76
N ASP A 291 15.35 -31.46 18.46
CA ASP A 291 16.55 -31.26 17.67
C ASP A 291 17.24 -29.95 18.06
N PRO A 292 18.53 -29.99 18.48
CA PRO A 292 19.25 -28.80 18.90
C PRO A 292 19.41 -27.76 17.77
N VAL A 293 19.49 -28.17 16.51
CA VAL A 293 19.61 -27.28 15.36
C VAL A 293 18.30 -26.53 15.16
N VAL A 294 17.17 -27.26 15.15
CA VAL A 294 15.83 -26.64 15.02
C VAL A 294 15.58 -25.67 16.18
N ARG A 295 15.92 -26.04 17.41
CA ARG A 295 15.79 -25.16 18.59
C ARG A 295 16.57 -23.87 18.42
N GLN A 296 17.81 -23.95 17.93
CA GLN A 296 18.66 -22.77 17.73
C GLN A 296 18.08 -21.85 16.66
N GLU A 297 17.60 -22.40 15.55
CA GLU A 297 16.96 -21.61 14.47
C GLU A 297 15.66 -20.94 14.95
N ILE A 298 14.84 -21.63 15.75
CA ILE A 298 13.65 -21.05 16.39
C ILE A 298 14.05 -19.90 17.33
N ALA A 299 15.06 -20.08 18.16
CA ALA A 299 15.52 -19.03 19.09
C ALA A 299 16.02 -17.79 18.34
N GLN A 300 16.77 -17.97 17.25
CA GLN A 300 17.21 -16.86 16.39
C GLN A 300 16.03 -16.13 15.73
N LEU A 301 15.07 -16.87 15.18
CA LEU A 301 13.85 -16.29 14.59
C LEU A 301 13.07 -15.47 15.61
N LEU A 302 12.83 -16.02 16.81
CA LEU A 302 12.10 -15.31 17.86
C LEU A 302 12.83 -14.07 18.35
N ALA A 303 14.16 -14.11 18.47
CA ALA A 303 14.98 -12.96 18.81
C ALA A 303 14.87 -11.87 17.75
N LEU A 304 14.96 -12.25 16.46
CA LEU A 304 14.82 -11.33 15.34
C LEU A 304 13.41 -10.69 15.29
N ALA A 305 12.36 -11.49 15.42
CA ALA A 305 10.98 -11.01 15.42
C ALA A 305 10.69 -10.05 16.60
N ARG A 306 11.22 -10.36 17.81
CA ARG A 306 11.09 -9.46 18.98
C ARG A 306 11.83 -8.15 18.78
N SER A 307 13.06 -8.20 18.26
CA SER A 307 13.87 -7.01 17.96
C SER A 307 13.18 -6.09 16.94
N ALA A 308 12.58 -6.67 15.89
CA ALA A 308 11.78 -5.96 14.91
C ALA A 308 10.56 -5.29 15.58
N GLY A 309 9.85 -6.00 16.44
CA GLY A 309 8.72 -5.50 17.22
C GLY A 309 9.09 -4.32 18.13
N TRP A 310 10.19 -4.40 18.85
CA TRP A 310 10.68 -3.31 19.70
C TRP A 310 11.12 -2.08 18.88
N THR A 311 11.75 -2.29 17.74
CA THR A 311 12.10 -1.21 16.82
C THR A 311 10.86 -0.47 16.32
N ALA A 312 9.81 -1.21 15.95
CA ALA A 312 8.53 -0.63 15.54
C ALA A 312 7.83 0.13 16.69
N GLN A 313 7.89 -0.39 17.93
CA GLN A 313 7.36 0.30 19.12
C GLN A 313 8.10 1.61 19.37
N ARG A 314 9.44 1.60 19.31
CA ARG A 314 10.27 2.80 19.46
C ARG A 314 9.94 3.85 18.40
N ALA A 315 9.72 3.44 17.14
CA ALA A 315 9.33 4.32 16.06
C ALA A 315 7.95 4.97 16.31
N ARG A 316 6.99 4.20 16.81
CA ARG A 316 5.66 4.74 17.20
C ARG A 316 5.78 5.75 18.33
N ALA A 317 6.51 5.43 19.38
CA ALA A 317 6.74 6.33 20.52
C ALA A 317 7.46 7.63 20.10
N ALA A 318 8.43 7.57 19.18
CA ALA A 318 9.08 8.76 18.66
C ALA A 318 8.11 9.69 17.90
N ARG A 319 7.23 9.11 17.08
CA ARG A 319 6.18 9.88 16.35
C ARG A 319 5.18 10.52 17.31
N SER A 320 4.73 9.82 18.35
CA SER A 320 3.80 10.39 19.35
C SER A 320 4.42 11.58 20.11
N LEU A 321 5.74 11.66 20.17
CA LEU A 321 6.49 12.81 20.71
C LEU A 321 6.79 13.91 19.68
N GLY A 322 6.16 13.85 18.49
CA GLY A 322 6.31 14.86 17.43
C GLY A 322 7.66 14.80 16.69
N ARG A 323 8.47 13.75 16.86
CA ARG A 323 9.72 13.61 16.13
C ARG A 323 9.44 13.34 14.66
N PRO A 324 10.19 13.95 13.72
CA PRO A 324 10.02 13.69 12.29
C PRO A 324 10.32 12.20 11.99
N PRO A 325 9.66 11.63 10.96
CA PRO A 325 9.97 10.26 10.51
C PRO A 325 11.44 10.11 10.16
N GLY A 326 12.08 9.09 10.74
CA GLY A 326 13.46 8.71 10.45
C GLY A 326 13.51 7.48 9.50
N PRO A 327 14.58 6.70 9.54
CA PRO A 327 14.79 5.51 8.72
C PRO A 327 13.96 4.30 9.14
N GLU A 328 13.12 4.44 10.16
CA GLU A 328 12.41 3.33 10.79
C GLU A 328 11.54 2.53 9.79
N GLY A 329 10.99 3.21 8.77
CA GLY A 329 10.24 2.55 7.70
C GLY A 329 11.10 1.56 6.93
N SER A 330 12.32 1.97 6.55
CA SER A 330 13.29 1.11 5.86
C SER A 330 13.80 -0.02 6.74
N LEU A 331 14.12 0.28 8.00
CA LEU A 331 14.53 -0.75 8.97
C LEU A 331 13.41 -1.78 9.21
N GLY A 332 12.17 -1.31 9.35
CA GLY A 332 11.00 -2.18 9.53
C GLY A 332 10.78 -3.11 8.34
N LYS A 333 10.92 -2.58 7.10
CA LYS A 333 10.80 -3.37 5.87
C LYS A 333 11.90 -4.44 5.76
N LEU A 334 13.16 -4.08 6.02
CA LEU A 334 14.28 -5.03 6.03
C LEU A 334 14.10 -6.11 7.11
N ALA A 335 13.67 -5.72 8.31
CA ALA A 335 13.38 -6.66 9.38
C ALA A 335 12.26 -7.63 9.01
N ALA A 336 11.17 -7.14 8.39
CA ALA A 336 10.08 -7.99 7.91
C ALA A 336 10.57 -9.03 6.90
N SER A 337 11.42 -8.64 5.93
CA SER A 337 12.03 -9.56 4.96
C SER A 337 12.91 -10.61 5.63
N GLN A 338 13.72 -10.21 6.61
CA GLN A 338 14.59 -11.13 7.34
C GLN A 338 13.79 -12.12 8.19
N VAL A 339 12.78 -11.63 8.93
CA VAL A 339 11.90 -12.47 9.75
C VAL A 339 11.15 -13.49 8.89
N ALA A 340 10.58 -13.06 7.77
CA ALA A 340 9.83 -13.95 6.88
C ALA A 340 10.73 -15.05 6.28
N ARG A 341 11.94 -14.70 5.83
CA ARG A 341 12.90 -15.69 5.31
C ARG A 341 13.38 -16.66 6.39
N ALA A 342 13.66 -16.18 7.59
CA ALA A 342 14.04 -17.03 8.72
C ALA A 342 12.90 -17.98 9.12
N ALA A 343 11.66 -17.48 9.13
CA ALA A 343 10.47 -18.28 9.44
C ALA A 343 10.25 -19.38 8.38
N SER A 344 10.32 -19.04 7.09
CA SER A 344 10.22 -20.01 5.99
C SER A 344 11.26 -21.12 6.13
N ARG A 345 12.52 -20.76 6.43
CA ARG A 345 13.59 -21.72 6.70
C ARG A 345 13.26 -22.65 7.88
N VAL A 346 12.80 -22.09 8.99
CA VAL A 346 12.44 -22.88 10.19
C VAL A 346 11.28 -23.83 9.89
N HIS A 347 10.24 -23.37 9.19
CA HIS A 347 9.13 -24.20 8.77
C HIS A 347 9.58 -25.38 7.89
N THR A 348 10.50 -25.12 6.95
CA THR A 348 11.07 -26.16 6.08
C THR A 348 11.88 -27.18 6.88
N LEU A 349 12.68 -26.73 7.86
CA LEU A 349 13.43 -27.63 8.75
C LEU A 349 12.51 -28.52 9.59
N ILE A 350 11.41 -27.98 10.12
CA ILE A 350 10.42 -28.73 10.90
C ILE A 350 9.70 -29.78 10.03
N ALA A 351 9.33 -29.40 8.81
CA ALA A 351 8.55 -30.24 7.90
C ALA A 351 9.42 -31.30 7.18
N GLY A 352 10.73 -31.04 7.01
CA GLY A 352 11.59 -31.90 6.20
C GLY A 352 11.06 -32.03 4.76
N ALA A 353 11.08 -33.24 4.23
CA ALA A 353 10.64 -33.53 2.86
C ALA A 353 9.13 -33.23 2.62
N SER A 354 8.30 -33.32 3.66
CA SER A 354 6.86 -33.05 3.54
C SER A 354 6.54 -31.57 3.29
N GLY A 355 7.47 -30.66 3.58
CA GLY A 355 7.34 -29.25 3.26
C GLY A 355 7.29 -28.91 1.76
N MET A 356 7.56 -29.89 0.90
CA MET A 356 7.45 -29.76 -0.57
C MET A 356 6.06 -30.14 -1.10
N LEU A 357 5.20 -30.69 -0.25
CA LEU A 357 3.87 -31.19 -0.64
C LEU A 357 2.86 -30.05 -0.59
N ASP A 358 1.95 -30.06 -1.57
CA ASP A 358 0.86 -29.10 -1.70
C ASP A 358 -0.50 -29.84 -1.77
N GLY A 359 -1.57 -29.12 -1.49
CA GLY A 359 -2.94 -29.60 -1.55
C GLY A 359 -3.49 -30.17 -0.25
N PRO A 360 -4.79 -30.50 -0.21
CA PRO A 360 -5.52 -30.83 1.02
C PRO A 360 -5.12 -32.15 1.67
N GLU A 361 -4.42 -33.04 0.94
CA GLU A 361 -3.90 -34.31 1.48
C GLU A 361 -2.46 -34.17 2.01
N SER A 362 -1.84 -33.00 1.85
CA SER A 362 -0.51 -32.72 2.39
C SER A 362 -0.58 -32.31 3.86
N PRO A 363 0.50 -32.49 4.64
CA PRO A 363 0.53 -31.95 5.99
C PRO A 363 0.22 -30.46 6.01
N GLU A 364 -0.74 -30.06 6.88
CA GLU A 364 -1.16 -28.65 7.05
C GLU A 364 -1.69 -28.02 5.74
N ASP A 365 -2.38 -28.83 4.93
CA ASP A 365 -3.05 -28.41 3.68
C ASP A 365 -2.11 -27.66 2.71
N GLY A 366 -0.83 -27.98 2.69
CA GLY A 366 0.16 -27.34 1.82
C GLY A 366 0.68 -25.98 2.32
N THR A 367 0.28 -25.52 3.51
CA THR A 367 0.65 -24.20 4.05
C THR A 367 2.17 -23.95 4.04
N ILE A 368 3.00 -24.99 4.23
CA ILE A 368 4.45 -24.83 4.27
C ILE A 368 5.02 -24.56 2.88
N ALA A 369 4.55 -25.28 1.87
CA ALA A 369 4.91 -25.03 0.48
C ALA A 369 4.47 -23.60 0.06
N GLU A 370 3.27 -23.19 0.46
CA GLU A 370 2.77 -21.84 0.19
C GLU A 370 3.63 -20.76 0.87
N ILE A 371 4.03 -20.93 2.13
CA ILE A 371 4.96 -20.01 2.83
C ILE A 371 6.26 -19.91 2.03
N PHE A 372 6.83 -21.04 1.61
CA PHE A 372 8.10 -21.08 0.90
C PHE A 372 8.06 -20.28 -0.41
N VAL A 373 7.01 -20.43 -1.22
CA VAL A 373 6.88 -19.72 -2.50
C VAL A 373 6.39 -18.28 -2.35
N SER A 374 5.72 -17.93 -1.24
CA SER A 374 5.17 -16.59 -1.00
C SER A 374 6.17 -15.62 -0.36
N VAL A 375 7.06 -16.13 0.50
CA VAL A 375 8.02 -15.30 1.27
C VAL A 375 8.93 -14.42 0.40
N PRO A 376 9.45 -14.85 -0.78
CA PRO A 376 10.28 -13.98 -1.62
C PRO A 376 9.61 -12.65 -1.98
N ALA A 377 8.28 -12.61 -2.09
CA ALA A 377 7.54 -11.39 -2.40
C ALA A 377 7.74 -10.28 -1.36
N VAL A 378 8.01 -10.61 -0.08
CA VAL A 378 8.24 -9.60 0.95
C VAL A 378 9.55 -8.84 0.75
N SER A 379 10.56 -9.46 0.14
CA SER A 379 11.83 -8.80 -0.19
C SER A 379 11.77 -7.90 -1.42
N ILE A 380 10.68 -8.00 -2.20
CA ILE A 380 10.51 -7.30 -3.48
C ILE A 380 9.51 -6.15 -3.36
N ALA A 381 8.31 -6.42 -2.84
CA ALA A 381 7.20 -5.46 -2.80
C ALA A 381 7.45 -4.30 -1.82
N GLY A 382 6.90 -3.13 -2.10
CA GLY A 382 7.03 -1.94 -1.25
C GLY A 382 8.46 -1.36 -1.21
N GLY A 383 9.22 -1.50 -2.31
CA GLY A 383 10.64 -1.22 -2.43
C GLY A 383 11.48 -2.42 -1.98
N THR A 384 12.36 -2.89 -2.86
CA THR A 384 13.20 -4.06 -2.59
C THR A 384 14.13 -3.86 -1.40
N ASP A 385 14.67 -4.95 -0.86
CA ASP A 385 15.65 -4.88 0.23
C ASP A 385 16.86 -4.01 -0.17
N GLU A 386 17.29 -4.07 -1.45
CA GLU A 386 18.37 -3.24 -1.99
C GLU A 386 18.00 -1.75 -1.98
N ILE A 387 16.78 -1.40 -2.38
CA ILE A 387 16.29 -0.01 -2.31
C ILE A 387 16.26 0.46 -0.85
N GLN A 388 15.86 -0.39 0.10
CA GLN A 388 15.88 -0.02 1.52
C GLN A 388 17.30 0.16 2.05
N HIS A 389 18.26 -0.67 1.63
CA HIS A 389 19.67 -0.48 1.96
C HIS A 389 20.21 0.84 1.41
N ASN A 390 19.88 1.20 0.16
CA ASN A 390 20.28 2.48 -0.43
C ASN A 390 19.69 3.66 0.35
N ILE A 391 18.41 3.59 0.73
CA ILE A 391 17.79 4.65 1.55
C ILE A 391 18.52 4.81 2.90
N VAL A 392 18.85 3.71 3.58
CA VAL A 392 19.59 3.75 4.85
C VAL A 392 20.99 4.27 4.62
N GLY A 393 21.70 3.78 3.61
CA GLY A 393 23.05 4.21 3.27
C GLY A 393 23.14 5.71 2.98
N GLU A 394 22.29 6.20 2.07
CA GLU A 394 22.32 7.58 1.61
C GLU A 394 21.77 8.57 2.63
N ARG A 395 20.60 8.27 3.24
CA ARG A 395 19.87 9.26 4.05
C ARG A 395 20.21 9.20 5.54
N VAL A 396 20.71 8.06 6.03
CA VAL A 396 21.02 7.87 7.45
C VAL A 396 22.51 7.90 7.69
N LEU A 397 23.27 7.15 6.89
CA LEU A 397 24.72 7.04 7.03
C LEU A 397 25.48 8.14 6.26
N GLY A 398 24.79 8.90 5.39
CA GLY A 398 25.40 9.96 4.60
C GLY A 398 26.37 9.47 3.52
N LEU A 399 26.22 8.20 3.09
CA LEU A 399 27.04 7.65 2.03
C LEU A 399 26.73 8.33 0.68
N PRO A 400 27.68 8.46 -0.22
CA PRO A 400 27.46 9.01 -1.53
C PRO A 400 26.50 8.11 -2.32
N ARG A 401 25.69 8.75 -3.17
CA ARG A 401 24.87 8.01 -4.14
C ARG A 401 25.74 7.35 -5.19
N GLU A 402 25.26 6.21 -5.70
CA GLU A 402 25.87 5.59 -6.85
C GLU A 402 25.82 6.55 -8.04
N PRO A 403 26.94 6.75 -8.78
CA PRO A 403 26.98 7.60 -9.96
C PRO A 403 26.02 7.06 -11.02
N ASP A 404 25.07 7.88 -11.46
CA ASP A 404 24.18 7.58 -12.57
C ASP A 404 24.53 8.50 -13.76
N PRO A 405 25.28 8.03 -14.75
CA PRO A 405 25.65 8.81 -15.93
C PRO A 405 24.44 9.16 -16.80
N SER A 406 23.31 8.48 -16.62
CA SER A 406 22.07 8.73 -17.37
C SER A 406 21.18 9.81 -16.74
N HIS A 407 21.52 10.29 -15.54
CA HIS A 407 20.64 11.16 -14.73
C HIS A 407 20.20 12.45 -15.44
N GLN A 408 21.06 13.00 -16.31
CA GLN A 408 20.78 14.24 -17.06
C GLN A 408 20.38 14.00 -18.53
N LEU A 409 20.44 12.76 -19.00
CA LEU A 409 20.08 12.44 -20.38
C LEU A 409 18.57 12.55 -20.59
N PRO A 410 18.11 12.96 -21.81
CA PRO A 410 16.73 12.74 -22.23
C PRO A 410 16.35 11.27 -22.06
N PHE A 411 15.12 11.02 -21.59
CA PHE A 411 14.71 9.63 -21.32
C PHE A 411 14.81 8.72 -22.55
N ARG A 412 14.57 9.24 -23.76
CA ARG A 412 14.72 8.48 -25.02
C ARG A 412 16.13 7.93 -25.21
N ASP A 413 17.15 8.58 -24.65
CA ASP A 413 18.56 8.22 -24.81
C ASP A 413 19.06 7.30 -23.67
N VAL A 414 18.23 7.04 -22.65
CA VAL A 414 18.54 6.14 -21.55
C VAL A 414 18.37 4.69 -21.99
N ALA A 415 19.42 3.88 -21.85
CA ALA A 415 19.36 2.46 -22.17
C ALA A 415 18.37 1.72 -21.25
N LYS A 416 17.35 1.10 -21.85
CA LYS A 416 16.26 0.41 -21.13
C LYS A 416 16.59 -1.02 -20.74
N ASN A 417 17.63 -1.63 -21.36
CA ASN A 417 18.02 -3.02 -21.11
C ASN A 417 19.54 -3.11 -20.94
N PRO A 418 20.05 -3.72 -19.86
CA PRO A 418 21.49 -3.95 -19.67
C PRO A 418 22.15 -4.75 -20.78
N SER A 419 21.41 -5.59 -21.52
CA SER A 419 21.93 -6.28 -22.71
C SER A 419 22.28 -5.32 -23.85
N ALA A 420 21.61 -4.18 -23.96
CA ALA A 420 21.95 -3.13 -24.91
C ALA A 420 23.30 -2.44 -24.62
N TRP A 421 23.86 -2.62 -23.43
CA TRP A 421 25.19 -2.16 -23.07
C TRP A 421 26.30 -3.08 -23.62
N ARG A 422 26.02 -4.35 -23.87
CA ARG A 422 26.97 -5.33 -24.40
C ARG A 422 27.25 -5.13 -25.89
N ASP A 423 26.31 -4.52 -26.60
CA ASP A 423 26.39 -4.28 -28.06
C ASP A 423 26.93 -2.88 -28.44
N ARG A 424 27.35 -2.07 -27.47
CA ARG A 424 28.10 -0.85 -27.79
C ARG A 424 29.48 -1.26 -28.28
N PRO A 425 29.86 -0.90 -29.51
CA PRO A 425 31.23 -1.10 -29.96
C PRO A 425 32.13 -0.43 -28.91
N SER A 426 33.20 -1.11 -28.55
CA SER A 426 34.27 -0.57 -27.71
C SER A 426 34.92 0.59 -28.43
N GLY A 427 34.22 1.73 -28.47
CA GLY A 427 34.63 2.96 -29.10
C GLY A 427 35.54 3.73 -28.18
N ASP A 428 36.73 3.84 -28.62
CA ASP A 428 37.75 4.84 -28.30
C ASP A 428 37.97 5.18 -26.82
N LYS A 429 38.94 4.51 -26.26
CA LYS A 429 39.83 5.11 -25.27
C LYS A 429 40.77 6.07 -26.03
N GLY A 430 40.38 7.35 -26.08
CA GLY A 430 41.25 8.46 -26.35
C GLY A 430 41.63 9.15 -25.06
#